data_3fce8ae032d190b2a03e9767da7ad763
#
_entry.id   3fce8ae032d190b2a03e9767da7ad763
#
_cell.length_a   1.000
_cell.length_b   1.000
_cell.length_c   1.000
_cell.angle_alpha   90.00
_cell.angle_beta   90.00
_cell.angle_gamma   90.00
#
_symmetry.space_group_name_H-M   'P 1'
#
loop_
_entity.id
_entity.type
_entity.pdbx_description
1 polymer ?
#
loop_
_entity_poly.entity_id
_entity_poly.type
_entity_poly.pdbx_seq_one_letter_code
_entity_poly.pdbx_strand_id
1 'polypeptide(L)'
;HDPIFLTDRKGENFVFEQIAVIPYEDDDGLVIYTILQPINGVIDVKDGEALVFYVAEDESGEIVLKIEKDDRIAAEIFNRYYDLLDEDLTAREKALLSAESTDIQN
;
A
#
# COMPACT_ATOMS: atom_id res chain seq x y z
N HIS A 1 5.16 -6.01 9.38
CA HIS A 1 4.54 -6.26 8.08
C HIS A 1 4.95 -7.63 7.56
N ASP A 2 3.97 -8.41 7.10
CA ASP A 2 4.24 -9.73 6.55
C ASP A 2 4.76 -9.62 5.11
N PRO A 3 5.77 -10.42 4.75
CA PRO A 3 6.24 -10.43 3.38
C PRO A 3 5.21 -11.04 2.43
N ILE A 4 5.15 -10.54 1.22
CA ILE A 4 4.30 -11.05 0.16
C ILE A 4 5.19 -11.64 -0.93
N PHE A 5 4.88 -12.87 -1.33
CA PHE A 5 5.62 -13.57 -2.37
C PHE A 5 4.80 -13.56 -3.66
N LEU A 6 5.38 -13.01 -4.73
CA LEU A 6 4.74 -12.98 -6.03
C LEU A 6 5.59 -13.73 -7.04
N THR A 7 4.93 -14.44 -7.93
CA THR A 7 5.57 -15.17 -9.02
C THR A 7 5.11 -14.55 -10.34
N ASP A 8 6.06 -14.20 -11.21
CA ASP A 8 5.73 -13.66 -12.52
C ASP A 8 5.40 -14.78 -13.52
N ARG A 9 5.09 -14.39 -14.76
CA ARG A 9 4.73 -15.35 -15.81
C ARG A 9 5.87 -16.27 -16.20
N LYS A 10 7.11 -15.85 -15.94
CA LYS A 10 8.31 -16.65 -16.21
C LYS A 10 8.65 -17.62 -15.09
N GLY A 11 7.88 -17.59 -14.00
CA GLY A 11 8.12 -18.42 -12.84
C GLY A 11 9.14 -17.85 -11.86
N GLU A 12 9.58 -16.62 -12.06
CA GLU A 12 10.49 -15.95 -11.13
C GLU A 12 9.72 -15.48 -9.88
N ASN A 13 10.34 -15.66 -8.73
CA ASN A 13 9.76 -15.29 -7.45
C ASN A 13 10.34 -13.97 -6.96
N PHE A 14 9.46 -13.11 -6.47
CA PHE A 14 9.82 -11.82 -5.89
C PHE A 14 9.24 -11.70 -4.49
N VAL A 15 9.97 -11.05 -3.61
CA VAL A 15 9.52 -10.81 -2.24
C VAL A 15 9.30 -9.32 -2.03
N PHE A 16 8.13 -8.98 -1.51
CA PHE A 16 7.75 -7.59 -1.23
C PHE A 16 7.32 -7.45 0.22
N GLU A 17 7.52 -6.26 0.75
CA GLU A 17 6.90 -5.84 2.00
C GLU A 17 5.63 -5.06 1.66
N GLN A 18 4.52 -5.41 2.28
CA GLN A 18 3.26 -4.69 2.09
C GLN A 18 3.25 -3.43 2.95
N ILE A 19 3.24 -2.28 2.30
CA ILE A 19 3.24 -0.98 2.98
C ILE A 19 1.83 -0.56 3.36
N ALA A 20 0.87 -0.74 2.45
CA ALA A 20 -0.51 -0.32 2.69
C ALA A 20 -1.47 -1.05 1.77
N VAL A 21 -2.72 -1.17 2.22
CA VAL A 21 -3.85 -1.62 1.39
C VAL A 21 -4.81 -0.45 1.31
N ILE A 22 -5.17 -0.05 0.10
CA ILE A 22 -5.97 1.16 -0.12
C ILE A 22 -7.16 0.81 -1.00
N PRO A 23 -8.38 0.77 -0.42
CA PRO A 23 -9.58 0.66 -1.23
C PRO A 23 -9.83 1.99 -1.94
N TYR A 24 -10.16 1.90 -3.22
CA TYR A 24 -10.38 3.06 -4.06
C TYR A 24 -11.66 2.86 -4.86
N GLU A 25 -12.62 3.73 -4.67
CA GLU A 25 -13.90 3.66 -5.38
C GLU A 25 -13.92 4.72 -6.46
N ASP A 26 -14.18 4.30 -7.69
CA ASP A 26 -14.39 5.18 -8.84
C ASP A 26 -15.77 4.93 -9.44
N ASP A 27 -16.03 5.52 -10.61
CA ASP A 27 -17.31 5.38 -11.29
C ASP A 27 -17.60 3.93 -11.71
N ASP A 28 -16.56 3.12 -11.87
CA ASP A 28 -16.66 1.72 -12.30
C ASP A 28 -16.78 0.74 -11.14
N GLY A 29 -16.63 1.21 -9.91
CA GLY A 29 -16.76 0.41 -8.69
C GLY A 29 -15.54 0.45 -7.80
N LEU A 30 -15.46 -0.50 -6.87
CA LEU A 30 -14.39 -0.60 -5.89
C LEU A 30 -13.21 -1.40 -6.43
N VAL A 31 -12.03 -0.81 -6.36
CA VAL A 31 -10.78 -1.49 -6.67
C VAL A 31 -9.90 -1.47 -5.43
N ILE A 32 -9.31 -2.60 -5.11
CA ILE A 32 -8.37 -2.69 -3.98
C ILE A 32 -6.95 -2.56 -4.51
N TYR A 33 -6.27 -1.53 -4.05
CA TYR A 33 -4.86 -1.30 -4.35
C TYR A 33 -4.00 -1.70 -3.18
N THR A 34 -2.77 -2.09 -3.47
CA THR A 34 -1.78 -2.35 -2.44
C THR A 34 -0.45 -1.73 -2.86
N ILE A 35 0.22 -1.11 -1.90
CA ILE A 35 1.55 -0.54 -2.12
C ILE A 35 2.56 -1.55 -1.59
N LEU A 36 3.43 -2.01 -2.47
CA LEU A 36 4.43 -3.04 -2.17
C LEU A 36 5.83 -2.49 -2.41
N GLN A 37 6.74 -2.77 -1.49
CA GLN A 37 8.14 -2.39 -1.61
C GLN A 37 8.99 -3.65 -1.79
N PRO A 38 9.81 -3.73 -2.86
CA PRO A 38 10.67 -4.90 -3.05
C PRO A 38 11.67 -5.05 -1.91
N ILE A 39 11.82 -6.27 -1.43
CA ILE A 39 12.82 -6.60 -0.40
C ILE A 39 14.13 -7.02 -1.05
N ASN A 40 14.06 -7.81 -2.11
CA ASN A 40 15.21 -8.15 -2.93
C ASN A 40 15.06 -7.50 -4.30
N GLY A 41 16.16 -7.14 -4.92
CA GLY A 41 16.14 -6.36 -6.15
C GLY A 41 15.20 -6.91 -7.21
N VAL A 42 14.29 -6.05 -7.69
CA VAL A 42 13.43 -6.32 -8.84
C VAL A 42 14.04 -5.54 -10.01
N ILE A 43 14.13 -6.19 -11.17
CA ILE A 43 14.68 -5.55 -12.37
C ILE A 43 13.85 -4.28 -12.69
N ASP A 44 14.52 -3.19 -12.99
CA ASP A 44 13.95 -1.89 -13.34
C ASP A 44 13.26 -1.14 -12.20
N VAL A 45 13.41 -1.61 -10.95
CA VAL A 45 12.93 -0.87 -9.78
C VAL A 45 14.13 -0.50 -8.91
N LYS A 46 14.24 0.78 -8.57
CA LYS A 46 15.31 1.27 -7.70
C LYS A 46 15.09 0.79 -6.28
N ASP A 47 16.20 0.57 -5.56
CA ASP A 47 16.13 0.21 -4.16
C ASP A 47 15.33 1.26 -3.36
N GLY A 48 14.39 0.78 -2.57
CA GLY A 48 13.53 1.65 -1.77
C GLY A 48 12.33 2.22 -2.50
N GLU A 49 12.18 1.97 -3.80
CA GLU A 49 11.03 2.43 -4.57
C GLU A 49 9.85 1.49 -4.37
N ALA A 50 8.70 2.04 -4.04
CA ALA A 50 7.48 1.27 -3.86
C ALA A 50 6.68 1.21 -5.16
N LEU A 51 5.93 0.12 -5.32
CA LEU A 51 5.09 -0.11 -6.49
C LEU A 51 3.63 -0.18 -6.07
N VAL A 52 2.74 0.26 -6.97
CA VAL A 52 1.29 0.17 -6.76
C VAL A 52 0.76 -0.99 -7.59
N PHE A 53 0.07 -1.90 -6.92
CA PHE A 53 -0.61 -3.03 -7.54
C PHE A 53 -2.10 -2.94 -7.27
N TYR A 54 -2.89 -3.57 -8.11
CA TYR A 54 -4.33 -3.73 -7.85
C TYR A 54 -4.72 -5.20 -7.90
N VAL A 55 -5.76 -5.52 -7.14
CA VAL A 55 -6.30 -6.88 -7.08
C VAL A 55 -7.23 -7.10 -8.27
N ALA A 56 -7.04 -8.21 -8.98
CA ALA A 56 -7.86 -8.57 -10.13
C ALA A 56 -8.12 -10.08 -10.12
N GLU A 57 -9.02 -10.52 -10.97
CA GLU A 57 -9.22 -11.93 -11.23
C GLU A 57 -8.67 -12.25 -12.62
N ASP A 58 -8.01 -13.40 -12.74
CA ASP A 58 -7.58 -13.88 -14.05
C ASP A 58 -8.72 -14.65 -14.75
N GLU A 59 -8.43 -15.21 -15.92
CA GLU A 59 -9.43 -15.93 -16.70
C GLU A 59 -9.98 -17.16 -16.00
N SER A 60 -9.20 -17.74 -15.08
CA SER A 60 -9.63 -18.91 -14.30
C SER A 60 -10.38 -18.55 -13.02
N GLY A 61 -10.53 -17.24 -12.73
CA GLY A 61 -11.16 -16.76 -11.50
C GLY A 61 -10.21 -16.68 -10.32
N GLU A 62 -8.92 -16.92 -10.50
CA GLU A 62 -7.95 -16.76 -9.44
C GLU A 62 -7.63 -15.28 -9.19
N ILE A 63 -7.43 -14.95 -7.92
CA ILE A 63 -7.05 -13.60 -7.52
C ILE A 63 -5.57 -13.40 -7.82
N VAL A 64 -5.28 -12.33 -8.54
CA VAL A 64 -3.92 -11.95 -8.94
C VAL A 64 -3.67 -10.50 -8.60
N LEU A 65 -2.40 -10.12 -8.46
CA LEU A 65 -2.01 -8.73 -8.32
C LEU A 65 -1.41 -8.27 -9.64
N LYS A 66 -1.90 -7.14 -10.12
CA LYS A 66 -1.40 -6.52 -11.35
C LYS A 66 -0.81 -5.16 -11.03
N ILE A 67 0.33 -4.85 -11.65
CA ILE A 67 0.97 -3.55 -11.46
C ILE A 67 0.13 -2.46 -12.14
N GLU A 68 -0.03 -1.32 -11.45
CA GLU A 68 -0.72 -0.16 -12.01
C GLU A 68 0.25 0.59 -12.93
N LYS A 69 -0.06 0.65 -14.20
CA LYS A 69 0.78 1.29 -15.22
C LYS A 69 0.43 2.75 -15.47
N ASP A 70 -0.73 3.20 -15.02
CA ASP A 70 -1.14 4.58 -15.15
C ASP A 70 -0.52 5.40 -14.01
N ASP A 71 0.45 6.25 -14.36
CA ASP A 71 1.18 7.05 -13.37
C ASP A 71 0.28 8.00 -12.59
N ARG A 72 -0.81 8.48 -13.21
CA ARG A 72 -1.75 9.37 -12.52
C ARG A 72 -2.52 8.64 -11.44
N ILE A 73 -2.96 7.42 -11.73
CA ILE A 73 -3.67 6.60 -10.75
C ILE A 73 -2.70 6.20 -9.63
N ALA A 74 -1.50 5.76 -9.98
CA ALA A 74 -0.49 5.40 -8.98
C ALA A 74 -0.20 6.58 -8.04
N ALA A 75 -0.04 7.79 -8.60
CA ALA A 75 0.19 8.99 -7.80
C ALA A 75 -1.00 9.28 -6.88
N GLU A 76 -2.22 9.09 -7.34
CA GLU A 76 -3.41 9.29 -6.53
C GLU A 76 -3.48 8.29 -5.37
N ILE A 77 -3.09 7.04 -5.60
CA ILE A 77 -3.03 6.02 -4.54
C ILE A 77 -1.98 6.39 -3.49
N PHE A 78 -0.80 6.87 -3.90
CA PHE A 78 0.20 7.36 -2.95
C PHE A 78 -0.31 8.56 -2.15
N ASN A 79 -1.03 9.48 -2.78
CA ASN A 79 -1.61 10.62 -2.08
C ASN A 79 -2.61 10.18 -1.02
N ARG A 80 -3.43 9.19 -1.32
CA ARG A 80 -4.36 8.62 -0.33
C ARG A 80 -3.62 7.98 0.83
N TYR A 81 -2.52 7.30 0.55
CA TYR A 81 -1.69 6.72 1.58
C TYR A 81 -1.13 7.81 2.51
N TYR A 82 -0.62 8.90 1.95
CA TYR A 82 -0.10 10.01 2.75
C TYR A 82 -1.19 10.67 3.59
N ASP A 83 -2.39 10.83 3.03
CA ASP A 83 -3.53 11.35 3.79
C ASP A 83 -3.87 10.46 4.99
N LEU A 84 -3.86 9.15 4.80
CA LEU A 84 -4.11 8.20 5.88
C LEU A 84 -3.02 8.26 6.96
N LEU A 85 -1.76 8.44 6.57
CA LEU A 85 -0.67 8.65 7.53
C LEU A 85 -0.87 9.92 8.34
N ASP A 86 -1.26 11.01 7.70
CA ASP A 86 -1.52 12.28 8.38
C ASP A 86 -2.66 12.15 9.38
N GLU A 87 -3.75 11.46 9.02
CA GLU A 87 -4.86 11.19 9.93
C GLU A 87 -4.40 10.37 11.14
N ASP A 88 -3.60 9.36 10.93
CA ASP A 88 -3.07 8.51 12.01
C ASP A 88 -2.16 9.31 12.94
N LEU A 89 -1.28 10.14 12.39
CA LEU A 89 -0.40 11.00 13.17
C LEU A 89 -1.21 12.00 14.00
N THR A 90 -2.25 12.59 13.43
CA THR A 90 -3.12 13.52 14.14
C THR A 90 -3.83 12.84 15.31
N ALA A 91 -4.32 11.63 15.10
CA ALA A 91 -4.98 10.86 16.15
C ALA A 91 -4.02 10.52 17.28
N ARG A 92 -2.77 10.13 16.95
CA ARG A 92 -1.74 9.85 17.94
C ARG A 92 -1.35 11.09 18.74
N GLU A 93 -1.23 12.23 18.07
CA GLU A 93 -0.92 13.49 18.70
C GLU A 93 -2.01 13.88 19.70
N LYS A 94 -3.27 13.76 19.34
CA LYS A 94 -4.38 14.03 20.24
C LYS A 94 -4.37 13.12 21.46
N ALA A 95 -4.11 11.84 21.26
CA ALA A 95 -4.02 10.87 22.36
C ALA A 95 -2.89 11.22 23.32
N LEU A 96 -1.74 11.62 22.79
CA LEU A 96 -0.58 12.01 23.60
C LEU A 96 -0.88 13.25 24.42
N LEU A 97 -1.51 14.26 23.81
CA LEU A 97 -1.87 15.49 24.52
C LEU A 97 -2.87 15.21 25.65
N SER A 98 -3.82 14.32 25.43
CA SER A 98 -4.77 13.91 26.47
C SER A 98 -4.07 13.22 27.65
N ALA A 99 -3.09 12.36 27.36
CA ALA A 99 -2.32 11.69 28.41
C ALA A 99 -1.49 12.68 29.21
N GLU A 100 -0.88 13.67 28.58
CA GLU A 100 -0.12 14.73 29.25
C GLU A 100 -1.01 15.54 30.19
N SER A 101 -2.21 15.88 29.73
CA SER A 101 -3.18 16.61 30.54
C SER A 101 -3.57 15.82 31.80
N THR A 102 -3.67 14.51 31.69
CA THR A 102 -3.97 13.63 32.81
C THR A 102 -2.81 13.62 33.81
N ASP A 103 -1.59 13.58 33.37
CA ASP A 103 -0.41 13.57 34.22
C ASP A 103 -0.26 14.88 35.01
N ILE A 104 -0.61 15.99 34.40
CA ILE A 104 -0.53 17.31 35.05
C ILE A 104 -1.46 17.42 36.24
N GLN A 105 -2.55 16.71 36.25
CA GLN A 105 -3.55 16.75 37.32
C GLN A 105 -3.11 16.03 38.58
N ASN A 106 -2.07 15.26 38.52
CA ASN A 106 -1.52 14.58 39.66
C ASN A 106 -0.54 15.49 40.43
#